data_cc1fbaba077013a14256591c148e466b
#
_entry.id   cc1fbaba077013a14256591c148e466b
#
_cell.length_a   1.000
_cell.length_b   1.000
_cell.length_c   1.000
_cell.angle_alpha   90.00
_cell.angle_beta   90.00
_cell.angle_gamma   90.00
#
_symmetry.space_group_name_H-M   'P 1'
#
loop_
_entity.id
_entity.type
_entity.pdbx_description
1 polymer ?
#
loop_
_entity_poly.entity_id
_entity_poly.type
_entity_poly.pdbx_seq_one_letter_code
_entity_poly.pdbx_strand_id
1 'polypeptide(L)'
;MGVYTIGVVGDDAPIRDLLTTFLEDEHYRVIAASNCDDALILARGEHRLDAFLMDIDNGDGIELCRNIRAMKLYRRTPIICITGQDYPDMLLSAFDAGADDFIGKPINLVSLLARLKSQLQKTDYYQKLERARQMLRRYLSPRVADIAEEYSETGNIPPPTERQVAICFTDIRGFTALSETLDPEQLFASLSGHLRRQVELVYKHGGYVDKFNGDGIMAVFDGPGMVAKCCRCALEIMEEATGRNPEEDKLPIGVGIHTGRVMVGNIGSPEHFDYSIIGATVNLAARLCGYAQPETIIVSNAVKDAVSSDAGLAFLDPREVQIRGVSGMVRIFRLVVEKAKALPQGQI
;
A
#
# COMPACT_ATOMS: atom_id res chain seq x y z
N MET A 1 -21.38 12.55 14.22
CA MET A 1 -21.75 11.99 12.93
C MET A 1 -22.08 13.16 12.02
N GLY A 2 -21.53 13.23 10.81
CA GLY A 2 -21.92 14.27 9.84
C GLY A 2 -23.36 14.03 9.35
N VAL A 3 -24.01 15.10 8.91
CA VAL A 3 -25.35 15.01 8.29
C VAL A 3 -25.19 14.40 6.90
N TYR A 4 -25.89 13.31 6.61
CA TYR A 4 -25.88 12.71 5.26
C TYR A 4 -26.58 13.62 4.26
N THR A 5 -26.05 13.68 3.06
CA THR A 5 -26.62 14.45 1.95
C THR A 5 -27.28 13.51 0.94
N ILE A 6 -28.57 13.66 0.73
CA ILE A 6 -29.39 12.80 -0.13
C ILE A 6 -29.74 13.54 -1.41
N GLY A 7 -29.46 12.95 -2.56
CA GLY A 7 -29.92 13.44 -3.85
C GLY A 7 -31.32 12.91 -4.15
N VAL A 8 -32.28 13.80 -4.35
CA VAL A 8 -33.66 13.45 -4.74
C VAL A 8 -33.88 13.88 -6.20
N VAL A 9 -34.09 12.90 -7.08
CA VAL A 9 -34.20 13.12 -8.53
C VAL A 9 -35.57 12.68 -9.04
N GLY A 10 -36.30 13.55 -9.68
CA GLY A 10 -37.59 13.23 -10.29
C GLY A 10 -38.24 14.46 -10.88
N ASP A 11 -39.03 14.29 -11.91
CA ASP A 11 -39.78 15.37 -12.59
C ASP A 11 -41.08 15.70 -11.90
N ASP A 12 -41.68 14.78 -11.13
CA ASP A 12 -42.88 15.01 -10.33
C ASP A 12 -42.58 15.95 -9.14
N ALA A 13 -42.87 17.22 -9.29
CA ALA A 13 -42.62 18.24 -8.26
C ALA A 13 -43.28 17.92 -6.90
N PRO A 14 -44.58 17.58 -6.83
CA PRO A 14 -45.26 17.16 -5.59
C PRO A 14 -44.52 16.04 -4.85
N ILE A 15 -44.07 14.99 -5.55
CA ILE A 15 -43.35 13.87 -4.95
C ILE A 15 -41.95 14.33 -4.48
N ARG A 16 -41.27 15.10 -5.30
CA ARG A 16 -39.94 15.63 -4.96
C ARG A 16 -39.97 16.53 -3.72
N ASP A 17 -40.97 17.43 -3.64
CA ASP A 17 -41.15 18.33 -2.49
C ASP A 17 -41.53 17.55 -1.21
N LEU A 18 -42.42 16.56 -1.33
CA LEU A 18 -42.78 15.67 -0.22
C LEU A 18 -41.56 14.95 0.33
N LEU A 19 -40.74 14.35 -0.54
CA LEU A 19 -39.54 13.63 -0.15
C LEU A 19 -38.50 14.56 0.48
N THR A 20 -38.32 15.75 -0.09
CA THR A 20 -37.40 16.77 0.43
C THR A 20 -37.80 17.16 1.85
N THR A 21 -39.05 17.59 2.04
CA THR A 21 -39.52 18.00 3.36
C THR A 21 -39.42 16.88 4.38
N PHE A 22 -39.85 15.67 4.03
CA PHE A 22 -39.79 14.51 4.93
C PHE A 22 -38.36 14.15 5.35
N LEU A 23 -37.41 14.16 4.42
CA LEU A 23 -36.02 13.81 4.72
C LEU A 23 -35.33 14.94 5.52
N GLU A 24 -35.65 16.19 5.30
CA GLU A 24 -35.14 17.32 6.09
C GLU A 24 -35.65 17.25 7.54
N ASP A 25 -36.92 16.89 7.74
CA ASP A 25 -37.48 16.62 9.08
C ASP A 25 -36.78 15.47 9.80
N GLU A 26 -36.32 14.47 9.05
CA GLU A 26 -35.49 13.35 9.56
C GLU A 26 -33.98 13.70 9.66
N HIS A 27 -33.65 15.00 9.57
CA HIS A 27 -32.28 15.52 9.74
C HIS A 27 -31.26 15.12 8.64
N TYR A 28 -31.72 14.82 7.43
CA TYR A 28 -30.89 14.71 6.26
C TYR A 28 -30.73 16.05 5.56
N ARG A 29 -29.62 16.28 4.91
CA ARG A 29 -29.49 17.36 3.93
C ARG A 29 -29.99 16.86 2.59
N VAL A 30 -30.90 17.60 1.93
CA VAL A 30 -31.43 17.19 0.64
C VAL A 30 -30.96 18.14 -0.46
N ILE A 31 -30.58 17.55 -1.60
CA ILE A 31 -30.31 18.28 -2.82
C ILE A 31 -31.23 17.68 -3.91
N ALA A 32 -32.14 18.46 -4.40
CA ALA A 32 -33.15 18.03 -5.36
C ALA A 32 -32.76 18.39 -6.80
N ALA A 33 -33.06 17.49 -7.74
CA ALA A 33 -32.92 17.69 -9.17
C ALA A 33 -34.23 17.36 -9.87
N SER A 34 -34.63 18.20 -10.83
CA SER A 34 -35.88 18.03 -11.55
C SER A 34 -35.78 17.12 -12.78
N ASN A 35 -34.56 16.81 -13.21
CA ASN A 35 -34.28 16.00 -14.39
C ASN A 35 -32.90 15.33 -14.27
N CYS A 36 -32.59 14.44 -15.22
CA CYS A 36 -31.36 13.68 -15.24
C CYS A 36 -30.10 14.53 -15.46
N ASP A 37 -30.19 15.60 -16.27
CA ASP A 37 -29.07 16.49 -16.55
C ASP A 37 -28.66 17.26 -15.29
N ASP A 38 -29.63 17.84 -14.58
CA ASP A 38 -29.41 18.52 -13.30
C ASP A 38 -28.79 17.55 -12.27
N ALA A 39 -29.29 16.31 -12.22
CA ALA A 39 -28.77 15.29 -11.33
C ALA A 39 -27.30 14.94 -11.64
N LEU A 40 -26.90 14.88 -12.91
CA LEU A 40 -25.52 14.66 -13.32
C LEU A 40 -24.61 15.86 -12.98
N ILE A 41 -25.14 17.08 -13.11
CA ILE A 41 -24.42 18.30 -12.68
C ILE A 41 -24.21 18.26 -11.17
N LEU A 42 -25.23 17.93 -10.38
CA LEU A 42 -25.13 17.78 -8.93
C LEU A 42 -24.13 16.69 -8.53
N ALA A 43 -24.15 15.55 -9.21
CA ALA A 43 -23.22 14.46 -8.94
C ALA A 43 -21.75 14.81 -9.25
N ARG A 44 -21.51 15.79 -10.13
CA ARG A 44 -20.17 16.31 -10.47
C ARG A 44 -19.77 17.53 -9.64
N GLY A 45 -20.69 18.08 -8.86
CA GLY A 45 -20.49 19.28 -8.04
C GLY A 45 -19.59 19.04 -6.82
N GLU A 46 -19.38 20.10 -6.04
CA GLU A 46 -18.50 20.08 -4.86
C GLU A 46 -19.04 19.24 -3.69
N HIS A 47 -20.36 19.02 -3.64
CA HIS A 47 -21.02 18.28 -2.57
C HIS A 47 -21.15 16.81 -2.92
N ARG A 48 -20.48 15.96 -2.16
CA ARG A 48 -20.67 14.51 -2.27
C ARG A 48 -22.05 14.13 -1.75
N LEU A 49 -22.80 13.36 -2.55
CA LEU A 49 -24.05 12.76 -2.15
C LEU A 49 -23.81 11.39 -1.51
N ASP A 50 -24.51 11.11 -0.41
CA ASP A 50 -24.37 9.86 0.35
C ASP A 50 -25.40 8.80 -0.08
N ALA A 51 -26.50 9.21 -0.70
CA ALA A 51 -27.47 8.34 -1.37
C ALA A 51 -28.24 9.10 -2.45
N PHE A 52 -28.84 8.35 -3.38
CA PHE A 52 -29.76 8.85 -4.40
C PHE A 52 -31.12 8.20 -4.24
N LEU A 53 -32.18 9.02 -4.31
CA LEU A 53 -33.54 8.59 -4.52
C LEU A 53 -33.95 9.05 -5.91
N MET A 54 -34.24 8.12 -6.82
CA MET A 54 -34.45 8.43 -8.23
C MET A 54 -35.79 7.89 -8.72
N ASP A 55 -36.64 8.78 -9.24
CA ASP A 55 -37.80 8.38 -9.99
C ASP A 55 -37.39 7.84 -11.37
N ILE A 56 -37.87 6.64 -11.71
CA ILE A 56 -37.44 5.93 -12.93
C ILE A 56 -38.60 5.72 -13.91
N ASP A 57 -39.79 6.25 -13.63
CA ASP A 57 -40.99 6.02 -14.48
C ASP A 57 -40.84 6.57 -15.90
N ASN A 58 -40.03 7.61 -16.09
CA ASN A 58 -39.85 8.29 -17.38
C ASN A 58 -38.73 7.71 -18.29
N GLY A 59 -38.21 6.52 -17.99
CA GLY A 59 -37.25 5.82 -18.84
C GLY A 59 -35.78 6.30 -18.71
N ASP A 60 -35.54 7.59 -18.55
CA ASP A 60 -34.19 8.20 -18.45
C ASP A 60 -33.51 7.90 -17.11
N GLY A 61 -34.30 7.56 -16.07
CA GLY A 61 -33.79 7.26 -14.73
C GLY A 61 -32.87 6.04 -14.68
N ILE A 62 -33.10 5.02 -15.52
CA ILE A 62 -32.24 3.83 -15.60
C ILE A 62 -30.89 4.20 -16.22
N GLU A 63 -30.88 5.04 -17.24
CA GLU A 63 -29.62 5.53 -17.82
C GLU A 63 -28.85 6.42 -16.87
N LEU A 64 -29.54 7.28 -16.13
CA LEU A 64 -28.95 8.08 -15.06
C LEU A 64 -28.30 7.21 -13.99
N CYS A 65 -28.98 6.14 -13.55
CA CYS A 65 -28.44 5.18 -12.60
C CYS A 65 -27.11 4.60 -13.10
N ARG A 66 -27.06 4.17 -14.37
CA ARG A 66 -25.83 3.64 -15.00
C ARG A 66 -24.72 4.69 -15.06
N ASN A 67 -25.05 5.92 -15.42
CA ASN A 67 -24.10 7.03 -15.50
C ASN A 67 -23.51 7.39 -14.13
N ILE A 68 -24.33 7.47 -13.09
CA ILE A 68 -23.88 7.72 -11.72
C ILE A 68 -23.00 6.57 -11.22
N ARG A 69 -23.39 5.31 -11.47
CA ARG A 69 -22.64 4.12 -11.07
C ARG A 69 -21.26 4.01 -11.75
N ALA A 70 -21.12 4.53 -12.96
CA ALA A 70 -19.85 4.60 -13.68
C ALA A 70 -18.87 5.61 -13.07
N MET A 71 -19.35 6.59 -12.31
CA MET A 71 -18.49 7.56 -11.62
C MET A 71 -17.77 6.90 -10.45
N LYS A 72 -16.44 7.01 -10.40
CA LYS A 72 -15.60 6.42 -9.34
C LYS A 72 -16.06 6.80 -7.93
N LEU A 73 -16.53 8.05 -7.76
CA LEU A 73 -17.00 8.59 -6.48
C LEU A 73 -18.26 7.88 -5.96
N TYR A 74 -19.17 7.49 -6.87
CA TYR A 74 -20.47 6.93 -6.55
C TYR A 74 -20.60 5.43 -6.80
N ARG A 75 -19.49 4.74 -7.03
CA ARG A 75 -19.48 3.30 -7.33
C ARG A 75 -20.18 2.44 -6.27
N ARG A 76 -20.24 2.91 -5.01
CA ARG A 76 -20.85 2.21 -3.87
C ARG A 76 -21.87 3.07 -3.12
N THR A 77 -22.22 4.24 -3.64
CA THR A 77 -23.25 5.10 -3.06
C THR A 77 -24.62 4.49 -3.32
N PRO A 78 -25.49 4.35 -2.31
CA PRO A 78 -26.81 3.76 -2.49
C PRO A 78 -27.64 4.52 -3.51
N ILE A 79 -28.30 3.77 -4.40
CA ILE A 79 -29.29 4.27 -5.34
C ILE A 79 -30.58 3.51 -5.10
N ILE A 80 -31.61 4.22 -4.64
CA ILE A 80 -32.95 3.68 -4.42
C ILE A 80 -33.86 4.24 -5.50
N CYS A 81 -34.39 3.37 -6.34
CA CYS A 81 -35.30 3.74 -7.39
C CYS A 81 -36.74 3.84 -6.88
N ILE A 82 -37.48 4.81 -7.38
CA ILE A 82 -38.91 5.02 -7.09
C ILE A 82 -39.68 4.78 -8.39
N THR A 83 -40.69 3.92 -8.36
CA THR A 83 -41.51 3.61 -9.56
C THR A 83 -42.94 3.32 -9.22
N GLY A 84 -43.85 3.75 -10.08
CA GLY A 84 -45.27 3.41 -10.04
C GLY A 84 -45.66 2.20 -10.85
N GLN A 85 -44.68 1.62 -11.57
CA GLN A 85 -44.89 0.52 -12.49
C GLN A 85 -44.34 -0.76 -11.92
N ASP A 86 -45.17 -1.78 -11.81
CA ASP A 86 -44.82 -3.09 -11.25
C ASP A 86 -44.43 -4.07 -12.37
N TYR A 87 -43.56 -3.62 -13.28
CA TYR A 87 -43.04 -4.45 -14.37
C TYR A 87 -41.73 -5.12 -13.97
N PRO A 88 -41.71 -6.47 -13.87
CA PRO A 88 -40.49 -7.21 -13.49
C PRO A 88 -39.27 -6.86 -14.36
N ASP A 89 -39.45 -6.67 -15.64
CA ASP A 89 -38.37 -6.36 -16.60
C ASP A 89 -37.75 -4.98 -16.34
N MET A 90 -38.53 -4.00 -15.91
CA MET A 90 -38.04 -2.67 -15.56
C MET A 90 -37.23 -2.69 -14.28
N LEU A 91 -37.67 -3.44 -13.28
CA LEU A 91 -36.93 -3.61 -12.02
C LEU A 91 -35.60 -4.33 -12.24
N LEU A 92 -35.60 -5.39 -13.07
CA LEU A 92 -34.37 -6.07 -13.47
C LEU A 92 -33.39 -5.12 -14.18
N SER A 93 -33.92 -4.31 -15.11
CA SER A 93 -33.12 -3.32 -15.83
C SER A 93 -32.52 -2.25 -14.91
N ALA A 94 -33.25 -1.82 -13.85
CA ALA A 94 -32.76 -0.89 -12.87
C ALA A 94 -31.64 -1.50 -12.00
N PHE A 95 -31.78 -2.75 -11.55
CA PHE A 95 -30.72 -3.48 -10.85
C PHE A 95 -29.48 -3.70 -11.72
N ASP A 96 -29.65 -4.09 -12.99
CA ASP A 96 -28.54 -4.22 -13.94
C ASP A 96 -27.84 -2.89 -14.21
N ALA A 97 -28.58 -1.77 -14.14
CA ALA A 97 -28.01 -0.43 -14.23
C ALA A 97 -27.26 -0.01 -12.94
N GLY A 98 -27.41 -0.75 -11.85
CA GLY A 98 -26.72 -0.54 -10.58
C GLY A 98 -27.55 0.07 -9.47
N ALA A 99 -28.89 0.01 -9.52
CA ALA A 99 -29.75 0.32 -8.38
C ALA A 99 -29.51 -0.69 -7.24
N ASP A 100 -29.58 -0.23 -5.99
CA ASP A 100 -29.41 -1.08 -4.80
C ASP A 100 -30.76 -1.52 -4.20
N ASP A 101 -31.82 -0.75 -4.44
CA ASP A 101 -33.16 -1.03 -3.93
C ASP A 101 -34.22 -0.27 -4.74
N PHE A 102 -35.49 -0.57 -4.50
CA PHE A 102 -36.60 0.16 -5.11
C PHE A 102 -37.77 0.37 -4.15
N ILE A 103 -38.63 1.33 -4.45
CA ILE A 103 -39.85 1.65 -3.70
C ILE A 103 -40.99 1.93 -4.70
N GLY A 104 -42.11 1.22 -4.50
CA GLY A 104 -43.30 1.40 -5.31
C GLY A 104 -44.09 2.64 -4.89
N LYS A 105 -44.72 3.31 -5.87
CA LYS A 105 -45.75 4.33 -5.62
C LYS A 105 -47.11 3.67 -5.38
N PRO A 106 -47.94 4.11 -4.38
CA PRO A 106 -47.73 5.27 -3.54
C PRO A 106 -46.64 5.08 -2.50
N ILE A 107 -45.76 6.08 -2.30
CA ILE A 107 -44.59 6.00 -1.46
C ILE A 107 -44.96 5.85 0.01
N ASN A 108 -44.56 4.75 0.63
CA ASN A 108 -44.63 4.60 2.08
C ASN A 108 -43.36 5.20 2.70
N LEU A 109 -43.51 6.39 3.31
CA LEU A 109 -42.35 7.13 3.86
C LEU A 109 -41.61 6.39 4.98
N VAL A 110 -42.31 5.59 5.77
CA VAL A 110 -41.69 4.76 6.84
C VAL A 110 -40.80 3.66 6.21
N SER A 111 -41.30 3.01 5.16
CA SER A 111 -40.55 1.99 4.43
C SER A 111 -39.35 2.61 3.71
N LEU A 112 -39.53 3.80 3.08
CA LEU A 112 -38.44 4.53 2.45
C LEU A 112 -37.32 4.83 3.45
N LEU A 113 -37.66 5.38 4.61
CA LEU A 113 -36.70 5.74 5.63
C LEU A 113 -35.93 4.51 6.16
N ALA A 114 -36.62 3.41 6.39
CA ALA A 114 -36.03 2.18 6.84
C ALA A 114 -35.00 1.62 5.82
N ARG A 115 -35.36 1.63 4.52
CA ARG A 115 -34.48 1.19 3.43
C ARG A 115 -33.29 2.13 3.28
N LEU A 116 -33.52 3.45 3.28
CA LEU A 116 -32.46 4.44 3.19
C LEU A 116 -31.46 4.29 4.35
N LYS A 117 -31.95 4.18 5.59
CA LYS A 117 -31.10 3.95 6.78
C LYS A 117 -30.29 2.67 6.64
N SER A 118 -30.89 1.57 6.19
CA SER A 118 -30.22 0.30 5.96
C SER A 118 -29.10 0.39 4.93
N GLN A 119 -29.35 1.04 3.80
CA GLN A 119 -28.36 1.20 2.74
C GLN A 119 -27.21 2.14 3.15
N LEU A 120 -27.50 3.25 3.86
CA LEU A 120 -26.49 4.14 4.40
C LEU A 120 -25.60 3.43 5.42
N GLN A 121 -26.20 2.65 6.35
CA GLN A 121 -25.42 1.85 7.30
C GLN A 121 -24.52 0.83 6.62
N LYS A 122 -25.01 0.12 5.61
CA LYS A 122 -24.23 -0.82 4.81
C LYS A 122 -23.00 -0.12 4.19
N THR A 123 -23.20 1.05 3.61
CA THR A 123 -22.13 1.86 3.00
C THR A 123 -21.11 2.30 4.03
N ASP A 124 -21.53 2.73 5.21
CA ASP A 124 -20.66 3.12 6.32
C ASP A 124 -19.80 1.93 6.80
N TYR A 125 -20.39 0.75 6.92
CA TYR A 125 -19.65 -0.46 7.29
C TYR A 125 -18.59 -0.79 6.25
N TYR A 126 -18.91 -0.72 4.96
CA TYR A 126 -17.93 -0.93 3.90
C TYR A 126 -16.79 0.11 3.93
N GLN A 127 -17.12 1.38 4.17
CA GLN A 127 -16.10 2.42 4.27
C GLN A 127 -15.19 2.22 5.49
N LYS A 128 -15.75 1.84 6.64
CA LYS A 128 -14.98 1.53 7.85
C LYS A 128 -14.07 0.34 7.63
N LEU A 129 -14.58 -0.73 7.01
CA LEU A 129 -13.80 -1.92 6.69
C LEU A 129 -12.64 -1.59 5.73
N GLU A 130 -12.91 -0.81 4.68
CA GLU A 130 -11.88 -0.41 3.72
C GLU A 130 -10.81 0.48 4.37
N ARG A 131 -11.20 1.42 5.24
CA ARG A 131 -10.24 2.23 6.01
C ARG A 131 -9.40 1.37 6.94
N ALA A 132 -10.01 0.40 7.64
CA ALA A 132 -9.29 -0.53 8.49
C ALA A 132 -8.31 -1.39 7.68
N ARG A 133 -8.74 -1.92 6.53
CA ARG A 133 -7.90 -2.67 5.60
C ARG A 133 -6.70 -1.82 5.10
N GLN A 134 -6.94 -0.57 4.66
CA GLN A 134 -5.88 0.33 4.23
C GLN A 134 -4.91 0.68 5.36
N MET A 135 -5.41 0.81 6.59
CA MET A 135 -4.54 1.06 7.75
C MET A 135 -3.68 -0.15 8.06
N LEU A 136 -4.26 -1.35 8.09
CA LEU A 136 -3.51 -2.59 8.31
C LEU A 136 -2.42 -2.81 7.25
N ARG A 137 -2.70 -2.49 5.97
CA ARG A 137 -1.70 -2.57 4.90
C ARG A 137 -0.45 -1.72 5.14
N ARG A 138 -0.52 -0.67 5.96
CA ARG A 138 0.65 0.15 6.32
C ARG A 138 1.56 -0.52 7.35
N TYR A 139 1.04 -1.49 8.11
CA TYR A 139 1.79 -2.25 9.11
C TYR A 139 2.32 -3.58 8.57
N LEU A 140 1.81 -4.01 7.43
CA LEU A 140 2.17 -5.28 6.81
C LEU A 140 3.10 -5.03 5.62
N SER A 141 4.04 -5.96 5.39
CA SER A 141 4.76 -5.95 4.12
C SER A 141 3.78 -6.23 2.97
N PRO A 142 4.02 -5.73 1.73
CA PRO A 142 3.13 -5.97 0.59
C PRO A 142 2.82 -7.46 0.40
N ARG A 143 3.80 -8.31 0.61
CA ARG A 143 3.63 -9.76 0.46
C ARG A 143 2.65 -10.35 1.48
N VAL A 144 2.70 -9.90 2.73
CA VAL A 144 1.75 -10.33 3.77
C VAL A 144 0.33 -9.86 3.44
N ALA A 145 0.20 -8.64 2.90
CA ALA A 145 -1.09 -8.11 2.47
C ALA A 145 -1.69 -8.96 1.34
N ASP A 146 -0.89 -9.36 0.34
CA ASP A 146 -1.33 -10.23 -0.76
C ASP A 146 -1.80 -11.60 -0.25
N ILE A 147 -1.07 -12.21 0.70
CA ILE A 147 -1.44 -13.49 1.31
C ILE A 147 -2.73 -13.37 2.10
N ALA A 148 -2.91 -12.28 2.85
CA ALA A 148 -4.15 -12.05 3.59
C ALA A 148 -5.36 -11.90 2.66
N GLU A 149 -5.18 -11.29 1.47
CA GLU A 149 -6.21 -11.21 0.44
C GLU A 149 -6.52 -12.59 -0.16
N GLU A 150 -5.50 -13.35 -0.54
CA GLU A 150 -5.66 -14.71 -1.06
C GLU A 150 -6.38 -15.62 -0.02
N TYR A 151 -6.01 -15.51 1.26
CA TYR A 151 -6.69 -16.22 2.34
C TYR A 151 -8.16 -15.82 2.47
N SER A 152 -8.48 -14.53 2.33
CA SER A 152 -9.86 -14.05 2.43
C SER A 152 -10.77 -14.58 1.32
N GLU A 153 -10.18 -14.90 0.15
CA GLU A 153 -10.90 -15.44 -1.00
C GLU A 153 -10.98 -16.98 -0.99
N THR A 154 -9.90 -17.64 -0.59
CA THR A 154 -9.75 -19.09 -0.71
C THR A 154 -9.94 -19.86 0.60
N GLY A 155 -9.79 -19.19 1.75
CA GLY A 155 -9.73 -19.80 3.07
C GLY A 155 -8.45 -20.62 3.32
N ASN A 156 -7.47 -20.59 2.41
CA ASN A 156 -6.26 -21.38 2.49
C ASN A 156 -5.01 -20.50 2.69
N ILE A 157 -4.15 -20.94 3.61
CA ILE A 157 -2.83 -20.35 3.79
C ILE A 157 -1.88 -21.05 2.83
N PRO A 158 -1.14 -20.31 1.96
CA PRO A 158 -0.20 -20.92 1.05
C PRO A 158 0.92 -21.64 1.80
N PRO A 159 1.33 -22.83 1.33
CA PRO A 159 2.43 -23.58 1.95
C PRO A 159 3.76 -22.82 1.80
N PRO A 160 4.73 -23.09 2.70
CA PRO A 160 6.08 -22.53 2.58
C PRO A 160 6.71 -22.88 1.23
N THR A 161 7.39 -21.91 0.61
CA THR A 161 8.03 -22.08 -0.69
C THR A 161 9.52 -21.73 -0.64
N GLU A 162 10.35 -22.48 -1.36
CA GLU A 162 11.74 -22.14 -1.57
C GLU A 162 11.86 -21.03 -2.63
N ARG A 163 12.64 -19.99 -2.34
CA ARG A 163 12.89 -18.88 -3.27
C ARG A 163 14.36 -18.51 -3.31
N GLN A 164 14.82 -18.06 -4.47
CA GLN A 164 16.12 -17.41 -4.63
C GLN A 164 15.90 -15.90 -4.45
N VAL A 165 16.66 -15.29 -3.54
CA VAL A 165 16.51 -13.87 -3.20
C VAL A 165 17.88 -13.20 -3.01
N ALA A 166 17.92 -11.87 -3.13
CA ALA A 166 19.00 -11.07 -2.60
C ALA A 166 18.50 -10.31 -1.36
N ILE A 167 19.28 -10.35 -0.29
CA ILE A 167 18.94 -9.77 1.00
C ILE A 167 19.94 -8.67 1.34
N CYS A 168 19.42 -7.52 1.73
CA CYS A 168 20.18 -6.38 2.21
C CYS A 168 19.79 -6.07 3.66
N PHE A 169 20.76 -6.08 4.55
CA PHE A 169 20.62 -5.53 5.89
C PHE A 169 21.34 -4.20 5.99
N THR A 170 20.71 -3.26 6.66
CA THR A 170 21.32 -1.99 7.09
C THR A 170 21.31 -1.88 8.60
N ASP A 171 22.21 -1.09 9.16
CA ASP A 171 22.31 -0.87 10.60
C ASP A 171 23.07 0.43 10.87
N ILE A 172 22.59 1.26 11.82
CA ILE A 172 23.22 2.52 12.17
C ILE A 172 24.41 2.25 13.11
N ARG A 173 25.55 2.77 12.77
CA ARG A 173 26.77 2.60 13.57
C ARG A 173 26.80 3.57 14.75
N GLY A 174 27.01 3.03 15.95
CA GLY A 174 27.04 3.81 17.18
C GLY A 174 25.64 4.24 17.71
N PHE A 175 24.55 3.63 17.21
CA PHE A 175 23.20 3.98 17.61
C PHE A 175 22.97 3.86 19.13
N THR A 176 23.55 2.84 19.80
CA THR A 176 23.45 2.68 21.25
C THR A 176 23.98 3.91 21.99
N ALA A 177 25.14 4.41 21.61
CA ALA A 177 25.73 5.61 22.22
C ALA A 177 24.88 6.87 21.90
N LEU A 178 24.32 6.95 20.70
CA LEU A 178 23.44 8.03 20.28
C LEU A 178 22.14 8.02 21.11
N SER A 179 21.58 6.84 21.37
CA SER A 179 20.35 6.68 22.15
C SER A 179 20.50 7.03 23.63
N GLU A 180 21.73 7.03 24.15
CA GLU A 180 22.03 7.48 25.51
C GLU A 180 22.18 9.01 25.65
N THR A 181 22.39 9.70 24.52
CA THR A 181 22.73 11.15 24.51
C THR A 181 21.59 12.04 24.01
N LEU A 182 20.76 11.54 23.11
CA LEU A 182 19.64 12.29 22.52
C LEU A 182 18.36 12.14 23.34
N ASP A 183 17.54 13.19 23.30
CA ASP A 183 16.18 13.13 23.82
C ASP A 183 15.36 12.07 23.01
N PRO A 184 14.51 11.25 23.69
CA PRO A 184 13.75 10.18 23.03
C PRO A 184 12.90 10.64 21.82
N GLU A 185 12.29 11.83 21.88
CA GLU A 185 11.52 12.37 20.76
C GLU A 185 12.39 12.73 19.57
N GLN A 186 13.54 13.34 19.80
CA GLN A 186 14.52 13.69 18.77
C GLN A 186 15.12 12.44 18.12
N LEU A 187 15.50 11.47 18.96
CA LEU A 187 16.00 10.17 18.50
C LEU A 187 14.97 9.46 17.61
N PHE A 188 13.71 9.42 18.05
CA PHE A 188 12.63 8.79 17.29
C PHE A 188 12.37 9.51 15.95
N ALA A 189 12.35 10.84 15.94
CA ALA A 189 12.16 11.63 14.74
C ALA A 189 13.30 11.43 13.72
N SER A 190 14.55 11.46 14.18
CA SER A 190 15.75 11.23 13.36
C SER A 190 15.75 9.81 12.78
N LEU A 191 15.55 8.78 13.62
CA LEU A 191 15.46 7.39 13.21
C LEU A 191 14.32 7.17 12.19
N SER A 192 13.12 7.69 12.48
CA SER A 192 11.97 7.54 11.57
C SER A 192 12.21 8.19 10.21
N GLY A 193 12.84 9.36 10.18
CA GLY A 193 13.23 10.03 8.94
C GLY A 193 14.24 9.22 8.13
N HIS A 194 15.26 8.68 8.80
CA HIS A 194 16.30 7.86 8.19
C HIS A 194 15.74 6.55 7.63
N LEU A 195 14.94 5.83 8.41
CA LEU A 195 14.32 4.57 7.97
C LEU A 195 13.33 4.79 6.82
N ARG A 196 12.55 5.86 6.85
CA ARG A 196 11.63 6.21 5.77
C ARG A 196 12.36 6.36 4.43
N ARG A 197 13.46 7.10 4.38
CA ARG A 197 14.27 7.27 3.15
C ARG A 197 14.78 5.93 2.63
N GLN A 198 15.26 5.04 3.50
CA GLN A 198 15.70 3.70 3.09
C GLN A 198 14.54 2.88 2.51
N VAL A 199 13.36 2.90 3.14
CA VAL A 199 12.16 2.22 2.65
C VAL A 199 11.77 2.71 1.26
N GLU A 200 11.74 4.02 1.03
CA GLU A 200 11.43 4.63 -0.27
C GLU A 200 12.41 4.15 -1.36
N LEU A 201 13.70 4.08 -1.04
CA LEU A 201 14.73 3.60 -1.97
C LEU A 201 14.59 2.10 -2.27
N VAL A 202 14.28 1.28 -1.27
CA VAL A 202 14.04 -0.15 -1.46
C VAL A 202 12.89 -0.39 -2.44
N TYR A 203 11.76 0.31 -2.25
CA TYR A 203 10.61 0.20 -3.16
C TYR A 203 10.92 0.76 -4.55
N LYS A 204 11.63 1.87 -4.67
CA LYS A 204 12.09 2.46 -5.93
C LYS A 204 12.89 1.46 -6.77
N HIS A 205 13.73 0.64 -6.13
CA HIS A 205 14.55 -0.38 -6.79
C HIS A 205 13.82 -1.72 -6.96
N GLY A 206 12.52 -1.81 -6.62
CA GLY A 206 11.70 -2.99 -6.81
C GLY A 206 11.97 -4.10 -5.79
N GLY A 207 12.51 -3.77 -4.63
CA GLY A 207 12.54 -4.61 -3.44
C GLY A 207 11.38 -4.32 -2.50
N TYR A 208 11.34 -5.00 -1.37
CA TYR A 208 10.43 -4.71 -0.27
C TYR A 208 11.15 -4.84 1.08
N VAL A 209 10.64 -4.14 2.08
CA VAL A 209 11.13 -4.27 3.46
C VAL A 209 10.35 -5.39 4.13
N ASP A 210 11.08 -6.41 4.60
CA ASP A 210 10.52 -7.53 5.34
C ASP A 210 10.24 -7.13 6.80
N LYS A 211 11.25 -6.56 7.45
CA LYS A 211 11.12 -6.07 8.83
C LYS A 211 12.11 -4.96 9.14
N PHE A 212 11.78 -4.19 10.18
CA PHE A 212 12.72 -3.31 10.85
C PHE A 212 13.51 -4.11 11.90
N ASN A 213 14.79 -3.87 11.99
CA ASN A 213 15.71 -4.57 12.88
C ASN A 213 16.35 -3.58 13.87
N GLY A 214 15.53 -3.04 14.77
CA GLY A 214 15.95 -1.94 15.63
C GLY A 214 16.14 -0.65 14.84
N ASP A 215 17.39 -0.27 14.63
CA ASP A 215 17.84 0.94 13.95
C ASP A 215 18.16 0.73 12.44
N GLY A 216 17.87 -0.45 11.91
CA GLY A 216 18.08 -0.79 10.50
C GLY A 216 16.88 -1.50 9.87
N ILE A 217 17.06 -1.91 8.61
CA ILE A 217 16.07 -2.68 7.86
C ILE A 217 16.62 -3.99 7.33
N MET A 218 15.74 -4.97 7.18
CA MET A 218 15.93 -6.11 6.31
C MET A 218 15.14 -5.90 5.02
N ALA A 219 15.82 -5.67 3.91
CA ALA A 219 15.20 -5.53 2.59
C ALA A 219 15.46 -6.79 1.76
N VAL A 220 14.46 -7.16 0.96
CA VAL A 220 14.47 -8.36 0.14
C VAL A 220 14.17 -7.98 -1.30
N PHE A 221 14.93 -8.57 -2.21
CA PHE A 221 14.77 -8.43 -3.65
C PHE A 221 14.58 -9.81 -4.26
N ASP A 222 13.57 -10.00 -5.06
CA ASP A 222 13.27 -11.21 -5.79
C ASP A 222 13.04 -10.92 -7.29
N GLY A 223 12.93 -12.01 -8.09
CA GLY A 223 12.70 -11.90 -9.52
C GLY A 223 13.93 -11.47 -10.35
N PRO A 224 13.73 -11.13 -11.62
CA PRO A 224 14.82 -10.87 -12.56
C PRO A 224 15.68 -9.67 -12.16
N GLY A 225 17.00 -9.84 -12.17
CA GLY A 225 17.96 -8.78 -11.85
C GLY A 225 18.00 -8.39 -10.36
N MET A 226 17.45 -9.19 -9.46
CA MET A 226 17.33 -8.90 -8.02
C MET A 226 18.66 -8.50 -7.37
N VAL A 227 19.78 -9.17 -7.71
CA VAL A 227 21.07 -8.90 -7.09
C VAL A 227 21.61 -7.53 -7.51
N ALA A 228 21.50 -7.19 -8.80
CA ALA A 228 21.92 -5.89 -9.30
C ALA A 228 21.07 -4.76 -8.75
N LYS A 229 19.74 -4.96 -8.66
CA LYS A 229 18.80 -4.01 -8.05
C LYS A 229 19.14 -3.77 -6.57
N CYS A 230 19.41 -4.85 -5.83
CA CYS A 230 19.81 -4.80 -4.43
C CYS A 230 21.12 -4.01 -4.24
N CYS A 231 22.14 -4.27 -5.08
CA CYS A 231 23.42 -3.56 -5.02
C CYS A 231 23.26 -2.06 -5.31
N ARG A 232 22.46 -1.69 -6.35
CA ARG A 232 22.21 -0.27 -6.69
C ARG A 232 21.40 0.43 -5.60
N CYS A 233 20.42 -0.24 -5.03
CA CYS A 233 19.67 0.26 -3.89
C CYS A 233 20.60 0.56 -2.70
N ALA A 234 21.46 -0.37 -2.33
CA ALA A 234 22.40 -0.20 -1.23
C ALA A 234 23.38 0.96 -1.45
N LEU A 235 23.84 1.15 -2.69
CA LEU A 235 24.70 2.30 -3.04
C LEU A 235 23.95 3.62 -2.90
N GLU A 236 22.70 3.71 -3.34
CA GLU A 236 21.89 4.91 -3.22
C GLU A 236 21.53 5.19 -1.75
N ILE A 237 21.19 4.15 -0.96
CA ILE A 237 21.01 4.26 0.50
C ILE A 237 22.27 4.82 1.17
N MET A 238 23.45 4.33 0.79
CA MET A 238 24.72 4.82 1.34
C MET A 238 24.98 6.27 0.95
N GLU A 239 24.69 6.66 -0.29
CA GLU A 239 24.84 8.04 -0.77
C GLU A 239 23.94 9.00 0.01
N GLU A 240 22.69 8.60 0.26
CA GLU A 240 21.73 9.37 1.09
C GLU A 240 22.20 9.49 2.54
N ALA A 241 22.67 8.39 3.14
CA ALA A 241 23.10 8.36 4.54
C ALA A 241 24.38 9.20 4.77
N THR A 242 25.29 9.24 3.81
CA THR A 242 26.53 10.04 3.89
C THR A 242 26.28 11.54 3.60
N GLY A 243 25.13 11.86 3.05
CA GLY A 243 24.53 13.20 2.91
C GLY A 243 25.29 14.19 2.05
N ARG A 244 24.57 14.75 1.07
CA ARG A 244 24.99 15.97 0.37
C ARG A 244 24.64 17.24 1.15
N ASN A 245 23.84 17.14 2.22
CA ASN A 245 23.37 18.28 2.99
C ASN A 245 24.06 18.34 4.35
N PRO A 246 24.90 19.35 4.64
CA PRO A 246 25.66 19.47 5.90
C PRO A 246 24.78 19.68 7.15
N GLU A 247 23.51 20.08 6.96
CA GLU A 247 22.58 20.44 8.04
C GLU A 247 21.68 19.27 8.51
N GLU A 248 21.74 18.10 7.86
CA GLU A 248 20.99 16.93 8.30
C GLU A 248 21.85 16.07 9.22
N ASP A 249 21.25 15.53 10.30
CA ASP A 249 21.86 14.58 11.22
C ASP A 249 22.30 13.32 10.47
N LYS A 250 23.60 13.22 10.21
CA LYS A 250 24.21 12.08 9.52
C LYS A 250 24.30 10.89 10.45
N LEU A 251 23.54 9.85 10.13
CA LEU A 251 23.65 8.59 10.84
C LEU A 251 24.51 7.62 9.99
N PRO A 252 25.77 7.33 10.38
CA PRO A 252 26.64 6.45 9.64
C PRO A 252 26.06 5.04 9.66
N ILE A 253 25.88 4.44 8.49
CA ILE A 253 25.34 3.08 8.36
C ILE A 253 26.37 2.09 7.90
N GLY A 254 26.19 0.82 8.28
CA GLY A 254 26.83 -0.33 7.67
C GLY A 254 25.81 -1.15 6.89
N VAL A 255 26.21 -1.70 5.75
CA VAL A 255 25.32 -2.50 4.91
C VAL A 255 25.94 -3.85 4.61
N GLY A 256 25.11 -4.92 4.69
CA GLY A 256 25.50 -6.27 4.34
C GLY A 256 24.58 -6.89 3.28
N ILE A 257 25.13 -7.44 2.20
CA ILE A 257 24.33 -8.05 1.12
C ILE A 257 24.79 -9.49 0.89
N HIS A 258 23.80 -10.38 0.82
CA HIS A 258 24.01 -11.76 0.37
C HIS A 258 22.86 -12.22 -0.52
N THR A 259 23.13 -13.18 -1.41
CA THR A 259 22.13 -13.82 -2.27
C THR A 259 22.18 -15.32 -2.11
N GLY A 260 21.02 -15.97 -2.12
CA GLY A 260 20.91 -17.41 -1.97
C GLY A 260 19.47 -17.86 -1.81
N ARG A 261 19.30 -19.18 -1.54
CA ARG A 261 17.98 -19.77 -1.32
C ARG A 261 17.50 -19.51 0.10
N VAL A 262 16.19 -19.34 0.23
CA VAL A 262 15.49 -19.17 1.50
C VAL A 262 14.16 -19.93 1.45
N MET A 263 13.66 -20.30 2.63
CA MET A 263 12.26 -20.69 2.78
C MET A 263 11.44 -19.47 3.16
N VAL A 264 10.30 -19.30 2.51
CA VAL A 264 9.39 -18.18 2.73
C VAL A 264 8.02 -18.73 3.05
N GLY A 265 7.43 -18.32 4.16
CA GLY A 265 6.13 -18.83 4.57
C GLY A 265 5.69 -18.37 5.95
N ASN A 266 4.48 -18.77 6.34
CA ASN A 266 3.92 -18.47 7.65
C ASN A 266 4.53 -19.40 8.71
N ILE A 267 4.93 -18.82 9.83
CA ILE A 267 5.47 -19.51 11.00
C ILE A 267 4.65 -19.08 12.21
N GLY A 268 4.34 -20.01 13.08
CA GLY A 268 3.60 -19.74 14.30
C GLY A 268 2.41 -20.66 14.49
N SER A 269 1.38 -20.16 15.17
CA SER A 269 0.13 -20.86 15.47
C SER A 269 -1.03 -20.22 14.71
N PRO A 270 -2.21 -20.90 14.65
CA PRO A 270 -3.41 -20.31 14.05
C PRO A 270 -3.82 -18.96 14.66
N GLU A 271 -3.47 -18.69 15.91
CA GLU A 271 -3.76 -17.44 16.61
C GLU A 271 -2.72 -16.34 16.32
N HIS A 272 -1.51 -16.73 15.87
CA HIS A 272 -0.44 -15.78 15.61
C HIS A 272 0.53 -16.31 14.55
N PHE A 273 0.44 -15.76 13.35
CA PHE A 273 1.36 -16.03 12.27
C PHE A 273 2.34 -14.88 12.07
N ASP A 274 3.60 -15.24 11.83
CA ASP A 274 4.62 -14.36 11.30
C ASP A 274 5.03 -14.86 9.91
N TYR A 275 4.83 -14.06 8.88
CA TYR A 275 5.30 -14.38 7.54
C TYR A 275 6.79 -14.05 7.47
N SER A 276 7.58 -15.07 7.46
CA SER A 276 9.03 -14.95 7.64
C SER A 276 9.83 -15.56 6.50
N ILE A 277 10.98 -14.98 6.29
CA ILE A 277 12.01 -15.50 5.39
C ILE A 277 13.11 -16.11 6.23
N ILE A 278 13.35 -17.41 6.05
CA ILE A 278 14.31 -18.17 6.86
C ILE A 278 15.33 -18.86 5.97
N GLY A 279 16.58 -18.89 6.45
CA GLY A 279 17.66 -19.62 5.81
C GLY A 279 19.06 -19.11 6.21
N ALA A 280 20.07 -19.89 5.87
CA ALA A 280 21.46 -19.50 6.07
C ALA A 280 21.80 -18.20 5.31
N THR A 281 21.10 -17.94 4.21
CA THR A 281 21.20 -16.72 3.40
C THR A 281 20.85 -15.47 4.21
N VAL A 282 19.76 -15.50 4.99
CA VAL A 282 19.34 -14.38 5.87
C VAL A 282 20.41 -14.13 6.93
N ASN A 283 20.84 -15.20 7.59
CA ASN A 283 21.83 -15.12 8.67
C ASN A 283 23.18 -14.57 8.17
N LEU A 284 23.61 -14.99 6.98
CA LEU A 284 24.87 -14.50 6.42
C LEU A 284 24.78 -13.02 6.04
N ALA A 285 23.69 -12.58 5.42
CA ALA A 285 23.47 -11.16 5.09
C ALA A 285 23.49 -10.28 6.35
N ALA A 286 22.79 -10.69 7.43
CA ALA A 286 22.80 -9.99 8.71
C ALA A 286 24.21 -9.89 9.31
N ARG A 287 24.99 -10.95 9.23
CA ARG A 287 26.36 -10.97 9.77
C ARG A 287 27.33 -10.15 8.93
N LEU A 288 27.16 -10.12 7.61
CA LEU A 288 27.92 -9.22 6.74
C LEU A 288 27.62 -7.75 7.09
N CYS A 289 26.37 -7.43 7.37
CA CYS A 289 26.00 -6.11 7.89
C CYS A 289 26.76 -5.83 9.19
N GLY A 290 26.71 -6.72 10.19
CA GLY A 290 27.44 -6.54 11.44
C GLY A 290 28.96 -6.42 11.28
N TYR A 291 29.54 -6.98 10.22
CA TYR A 291 30.96 -6.88 9.88
C TYR A 291 31.31 -5.55 9.19
N ALA A 292 30.35 -4.90 8.55
CA ALA A 292 30.56 -3.64 7.82
C ALA A 292 30.98 -2.52 8.77
N GLN A 293 32.02 -1.79 8.41
CA GLN A 293 32.42 -0.56 9.08
C GLN A 293 31.43 0.59 8.74
N PRO A 294 31.43 1.71 9.51
CA PRO A 294 30.68 2.89 9.10
C PRO A 294 30.92 3.24 7.61
N GLU A 295 29.84 3.59 6.92
CA GLU A 295 29.87 4.01 5.51
C GLU A 295 30.43 2.95 4.55
N THR A 296 30.28 1.65 4.88
CA THR A 296 30.72 0.56 3.99
C THR A 296 29.58 -0.41 3.66
N ILE A 297 29.64 -0.93 2.43
CA ILE A 297 28.75 -1.99 1.95
C ILE A 297 29.60 -3.24 1.76
N ILE A 298 29.31 -4.27 2.53
CA ILE A 298 30.00 -5.57 2.46
C ILE A 298 29.09 -6.58 1.74
N VAL A 299 29.65 -7.25 0.75
CA VAL A 299 28.95 -8.26 -0.03
C VAL A 299 29.70 -9.58 -0.04
N SER A 300 28.97 -10.69 -0.17
CA SER A 300 29.56 -12.01 -0.35
C SER A 300 30.05 -12.26 -1.78
N ASN A 301 30.87 -13.30 -1.97
CA ASN A 301 31.29 -13.75 -3.29
C ASN A 301 30.10 -14.11 -4.19
N ALA A 302 29.04 -14.71 -3.66
CA ALA A 302 27.84 -15.04 -4.42
C ALA A 302 27.16 -13.82 -5.05
N VAL A 303 27.18 -12.67 -4.36
CA VAL A 303 26.67 -11.40 -4.91
C VAL A 303 27.54 -10.92 -6.05
N LYS A 304 28.88 -10.91 -5.87
CA LYS A 304 29.83 -10.51 -6.91
C LYS A 304 29.68 -11.38 -8.17
N ASP A 305 29.60 -12.69 -8.01
CA ASP A 305 29.52 -13.63 -9.13
C ASP A 305 28.22 -13.44 -9.93
N ALA A 306 27.11 -13.14 -9.23
CA ALA A 306 25.80 -12.91 -9.85
C ALA A 306 25.70 -11.62 -10.68
N VAL A 307 26.59 -10.64 -10.48
CA VAL A 307 26.56 -9.33 -11.15
C VAL A 307 27.93 -8.93 -11.74
N SER A 308 28.83 -9.89 -11.94
CA SER A 308 30.19 -9.64 -12.44
C SER A 308 30.25 -8.98 -13.82
N SER A 309 29.17 -9.02 -14.61
CA SER A 309 29.04 -8.37 -15.91
C SER A 309 28.23 -7.07 -15.86
N ASP A 310 27.81 -6.61 -14.70
CA ASP A 310 26.98 -5.40 -14.58
C ASP A 310 27.86 -4.16 -14.52
N ALA A 311 27.75 -3.31 -15.54
CA ALA A 311 28.51 -2.06 -15.61
C ALA A 311 28.07 -1.08 -14.50
N GLY A 312 29.04 -0.48 -13.84
CA GLY A 312 28.84 0.51 -12.78
C GLY A 312 28.96 -0.03 -11.36
N LEU A 313 29.17 -1.35 -11.17
CA LEU A 313 29.43 -1.97 -9.87
C LEU A 313 30.89 -2.41 -9.78
N ALA A 314 31.63 -1.95 -8.78
CA ALA A 314 32.98 -2.37 -8.50
C ALA A 314 33.09 -3.07 -7.13
N PHE A 315 33.90 -4.13 -7.09
CA PHE A 315 34.09 -4.99 -5.92
C PHE A 315 35.57 -4.93 -5.49
N LEU A 316 35.82 -4.20 -4.42
CA LEU A 316 37.15 -3.93 -3.90
C LEU A 316 37.47 -4.76 -2.64
N ASP A 317 38.72 -4.75 -2.24
CA ASP A 317 39.21 -5.28 -0.97
C ASP A 317 38.78 -6.75 -0.72
N PRO A 318 39.11 -7.71 -1.61
CA PRO A 318 38.78 -9.11 -1.40
C PRO A 318 39.43 -9.63 -0.11
N ARG A 319 38.61 -10.19 0.78
CA ARG A 319 39.09 -10.77 2.05
C ARG A 319 38.42 -12.12 2.30
N GLU A 320 39.13 -13.03 2.90
CA GLU A 320 38.57 -14.24 3.48
C GLU A 320 38.47 -14.07 5.00
N VAL A 321 37.25 -14.15 5.51
CA VAL A 321 36.96 -13.89 6.92
C VAL A 321 36.19 -15.05 7.54
N GLN A 322 36.54 -15.36 8.80
CA GLN A 322 35.72 -16.26 9.60
C GLN A 322 34.57 -15.48 10.19
N ILE A 323 33.33 -15.80 9.79
CA ILE A 323 32.12 -15.18 10.32
C ILE A 323 31.54 -16.08 11.42
N ARG A 324 31.29 -15.52 12.59
CA ARG A 324 30.77 -16.26 13.76
C ARG A 324 29.51 -17.05 13.39
N GLY A 325 29.55 -18.39 13.58
CA GLY A 325 28.43 -19.32 13.31
C GLY A 325 28.16 -19.55 11.82
N VAL A 326 29.12 -19.28 10.95
CA VAL A 326 29.17 -19.75 9.56
C VAL A 326 30.30 -20.75 9.45
N SER A 327 30.03 -21.92 8.86
CA SER A 327 31.02 -22.94 8.65
C SER A 327 31.97 -22.51 7.52
N GLY A 328 33.28 -22.52 7.81
CA GLY A 328 34.32 -22.16 6.84
C GLY A 328 34.60 -20.67 6.69
N MET A 329 35.55 -20.37 5.82
CA MET A 329 35.90 -18.98 5.46
C MET A 329 34.93 -18.44 4.43
N VAL A 330 34.52 -17.18 4.61
CA VAL A 330 33.64 -16.48 3.68
C VAL A 330 34.43 -15.42 2.94
N ARG A 331 34.42 -15.50 1.62
CA ARG A 331 35.02 -14.45 0.77
C ARG A 331 34.07 -13.28 0.62
N ILE A 332 34.55 -12.12 0.99
CA ILE A 332 33.78 -10.87 1.01
C ILE A 332 34.45 -9.78 0.20
N PHE A 333 33.67 -8.76 -0.19
CA PHE A 333 34.13 -7.61 -0.95
C PHE A 333 33.46 -6.36 -0.42
N ARG A 334 34.07 -5.21 -0.63
CA ARG A 334 33.47 -3.91 -0.47
C ARG A 334 32.87 -3.47 -1.81
N LEU A 335 31.56 -3.22 -1.83
CA LEU A 335 30.85 -2.71 -3.00
C LEU A 335 30.99 -1.18 -3.08
N VAL A 336 31.33 -0.68 -4.26
CA VAL A 336 31.41 0.74 -4.57
C VAL A 336 30.91 1.01 -6.00
N VAL A 337 30.60 2.27 -6.29
CA VAL A 337 30.31 2.69 -7.67
C VAL A 337 31.61 2.63 -8.48
N GLU A 338 31.58 2.01 -9.66
CA GLU A 338 32.68 2.04 -10.58
C GLU A 338 32.88 3.48 -11.08
N LYS A 339 33.95 4.16 -10.65
CA LYS A 339 34.32 5.46 -11.23
C LYS A 339 34.71 5.22 -12.67
N ALA A 340 34.01 5.90 -13.60
CA ALA A 340 34.42 5.93 -15.01
C ALA A 340 35.94 6.21 -15.06
N LYS A 341 36.72 5.32 -15.67
CA LYS A 341 38.13 5.57 -15.96
C LYS A 341 38.17 6.85 -16.77
N ALA A 342 38.74 7.93 -16.19
CA ALA A 342 39.04 9.14 -16.96
C ALA A 342 39.87 8.68 -18.16
N LEU A 343 39.34 8.87 -19.36
CA LEU A 343 40.10 8.68 -20.58
C LEU A 343 41.39 9.54 -20.46
N PRO A 344 42.58 8.97 -20.72
CA PRO A 344 43.77 9.76 -20.73
C PRO A 344 43.57 10.87 -21.74
N GLN A 345 43.66 12.13 -21.27
CA GLN A 345 43.67 13.28 -22.16
C GLN A 345 44.81 13.06 -23.16
N GLY A 346 44.44 12.79 -24.41
CA GLY A 346 45.37 12.65 -25.51
C GLY A 346 46.16 13.95 -25.66
N GLN A 347 47.44 13.79 -25.59
CA GLN A 347 48.37 14.80 -26.11
C GLN A 347 48.04 15.06 -27.59
N ILE A 348 47.69 16.31 -27.89
CA ILE A 348 47.77 16.88 -29.25
C ILE A 348 49.14 17.52 -29.34
#